data_23cfbec169a065051ce25b334d7e8ccf
#
_entry.id   23cfbec169a065051ce25b334d7e8ccf
#
_cell.length_a   1.000
_cell.length_b   1.000
_cell.length_c   1.000
_cell.angle_alpha   90.00
_cell.angle_beta   90.00
_cell.angle_gamma   90.00
#
_symmetry.space_group_name_H-M   'P 1'
#
loop_
_entity.id
_entity.type
_entity.pdbx_description
1 polymer ?
#
loop_
_entity_poly.entity_id
_entity_poly.type
_entity_poly.pdbx_seq_one_letter_code
_entity_poly.pdbx_strand_id
1 'polypeptide(L)'
;MIDGSSIRAHQHAAGAMGGQDQQALGRSRGGFGTKIHAKVDALGMPLRIRLTGGEAHELPQATRLYASDYCEYLLADKAYDSGEFRGFLKDRGTVAVIPSKKNRVVQIPHDKHIYKERNFVERFFNRIKQFRRIATRYDKLAVTFMGAISIASILIWLKG
;
A
#
# COMPACT_ATOMS: atom_id res chain seq x y z
N MET A 1 -6.59 -7.40 1.89
CA MET A 1 -5.81 -6.57 2.83
C MET A 1 -5.19 -5.40 2.12
N ILE A 2 -4.98 -4.26 2.80
CA ILE A 2 -4.28 -3.09 2.24
C ILE A 2 -3.19 -2.60 3.19
N ASP A 3 -2.08 -2.11 2.63
CA ASP A 3 -0.99 -1.51 3.38
C ASP A 3 -0.10 -0.65 2.47
N GLY A 4 0.84 0.11 3.06
CA GLY A 4 1.82 0.93 2.35
C GLY A 4 3.24 0.63 2.79
N SER A 5 4.18 0.65 1.86
CA SER A 5 5.60 0.47 2.16
C SER A 5 6.47 1.46 1.41
N SER A 6 7.35 2.13 2.15
CA SER A 6 8.28 3.10 1.58
C SER A 6 9.50 2.42 0.96
N ILE A 7 9.90 2.93 -0.19
CA ILE A 7 11.09 2.52 -0.94
C ILE A 7 12.00 3.75 -1.07
N ARG A 8 13.26 3.61 -0.71
CA ARG A 8 14.24 4.66 -0.94
C ARG A 8 14.47 4.84 -2.44
N ALA A 9 14.56 6.09 -2.88
CA ALA A 9 14.97 6.42 -4.24
C ALA A 9 16.41 6.94 -4.23
N HIS A 10 17.21 6.41 -5.16
CA HIS A 10 18.53 6.94 -5.40
C HIS A 10 18.41 8.32 -6.05
N GLN A 11 19.40 9.19 -5.87
CA GLN A 11 19.42 10.54 -6.47
C GLN A 11 19.20 10.52 -8.00
N HIS A 12 19.65 9.47 -8.69
CA HIS A 12 19.44 9.30 -10.14
C HIS A 12 17.98 9.11 -10.54
N ALA A 13 17.09 8.78 -9.60
CA ALA A 13 15.65 8.70 -9.88
C ALA A 13 15.00 10.09 -10.05
N ALA A 14 15.68 11.16 -9.69
CA ALA A 14 15.21 12.53 -9.86
C ALA A 14 15.43 13.06 -11.30
N GLY A 15 14.80 14.20 -11.61
CA GLY A 15 15.05 14.95 -12.86
C GLY A 15 14.30 14.44 -14.09
N ALA A 16 13.24 13.67 -13.94
CA ALA A 16 12.32 13.36 -15.05
C ALA A 16 11.41 14.54 -15.38
N MET A 17 10.94 14.60 -16.64
CA MET A 17 9.90 15.56 -17.05
C MET A 17 8.64 15.37 -16.21
N GLY A 18 7.94 16.47 -15.93
CA GLY A 18 6.74 16.48 -15.09
C GLY A 18 6.99 16.64 -13.60
N GLY A 19 8.25 16.64 -13.16
CA GLY A 19 8.62 16.86 -11.77
C GLY A 19 8.40 15.65 -10.86
N GLN A 20 8.76 15.80 -9.60
CA GLN A 20 8.77 14.70 -8.62
C GLN A 20 7.35 14.17 -8.33
N ASP A 21 6.36 15.05 -8.22
CA ASP A 21 4.98 14.68 -7.89
C ASP A 21 4.37 13.74 -8.94
N GLN A 22 4.54 14.08 -10.24
CA GLN A 22 4.05 13.24 -11.34
C GLN A 22 4.78 11.89 -11.42
N GLN A 23 6.01 11.86 -10.89
CA GLN A 23 6.83 10.64 -10.89
C GLN A 23 6.72 9.85 -9.57
N ALA A 24 5.74 10.16 -8.71
CA ALA A 24 5.56 9.50 -7.43
C ALA A 24 6.87 9.47 -6.60
N LEU A 25 7.56 10.59 -6.55
CA LEU A 25 8.77 10.83 -5.76
C LEU A 25 8.52 11.95 -4.78
N GLY A 26 9.05 11.82 -3.56
CA GLY A 26 8.92 12.85 -2.53
C GLY A 26 9.77 12.55 -1.30
N ARG A 27 9.84 13.49 -0.37
CA ARG A 27 10.65 13.37 0.83
C ARG A 27 9.80 13.08 2.06
N SER A 28 10.07 11.95 2.70
CA SER A 28 9.53 11.58 4.01
C SER A 28 10.61 11.75 5.10
N ARG A 29 10.28 11.42 6.34
CA ARG A 29 11.28 11.30 7.43
C ARG A 29 12.40 10.32 7.10
N GLY A 30 12.10 9.28 6.28
CA GLY A 30 13.06 8.27 5.82
C GLY A 30 13.91 8.72 4.63
N GLY A 31 13.79 9.98 4.18
CA GLY A 31 14.50 10.54 3.05
C GLY A 31 13.69 10.57 1.76
N PHE A 32 14.40 10.72 0.65
CA PHE A 32 13.83 10.75 -0.70
C PHE A 32 13.39 9.36 -1.15
N GLY A 33 12.14 9.24 -1.63
CA GLY A 33 11.60 7.93 -1.97
C GLY A 33 10.23 7.93 -2.61
N THR A 34 9.75 6.71 -2.82
CA THR A 34 8.41 6.39 -3.31
C THR A 34 7.71 5.52 -2.27
N LYS A 35 6.41 5.67 -2.09
CA LYS A 35 5.59 4.74 -1.34
C LYS A 35 4.81 3.84 -2.29
N ILE A 36 4.92 2.54 -2.08
CA ILE A 36 4.10 1.52 -2.74
C ILE A 36 2.90 1.25 -1.84
N HIS A 37 1.70 1.48 -2.33
CA HIS A 37 0.45 1.08 -1.69
C HIS A 37 -0.06 -0.17 -2.39
N ALA A 38 -0.38 -1.21 -1.64
CA ALA A 38 -0.84 -2.48 -2.19
C ALA A 38 -2.14 -2.95 -1.56
N LYS A 39 -2.99 -3.56 -2.39
CA LYS A 39 -4.09 -4.43 -2.02
C LYS A 39 -3.68 -5.85 -2.37
N VAL A 40 -3.80 -6.76 -1.40
CA VAL A 40 -3.59 -8.19 -1.61
C VAL A 40 -4.85 -8.97 -1.20
N ASP A 41 -5.01 -10.17 -1.73
CA ASP A 41 -6.08 -11.10 -1.35
C ASP A 41 -5.79 -11.80 0.00
N ALA A 42 -6.59 -12.82 0.33
CA ALA A 42 -6.44 -13.59 1.56
C ALA A 42 -5.17 -14.45 1.59
N LEU A 43 -4.58 -14.74 0.45
CA LEU A 43 -3.33 -15.51 0.32
C LEU A 43 -2.08 -14.62 0.23
N GLY A 44 -2.26 -13.29 0.24
CA GLY A 44 -1.18 -12.33 0.09
C GLY A 44 -0.77 -12.06 -1.36
N MET A 45 -1.60 -12.47 -2.34
CA MET A 45 -1.35 -12.22 -3.75
C MET A 45 -1.75 -10.78 -4.12
N PRO A 46 -0.91 -10.04 -4.86
CA PRO A 46 -1.19 -8.65 -5.20
C PRO A 46 -2.35 -8.52 -6.18
N LEU A 47 -3.35 -7.71 -5.81
CA LEU A 47 -4.52 -7.41 -6.63
C LEU A 47 -4.42 -6.00 -7.25
N ARG A 48 -3.89 -5.04 -6.49
CA ARG A 48 -3.80 -3.64 -6.93
C ARG A 48 -2.60 -2.96 -6.30
N ILE A 49 -1.92 -2.16 -7.09
CA ILE A 49 -0.75 -1.39 -6.64
C ILE A 49 -0.90 0.06 -7.09
N ARG A 50 -0.49 0.97 -6.22
CA ARG A 50 -0.40 2.40 -6.51
C ARG A 50 0.92 2.95 -6.00
N LEU A 51 1.42 3.99 -6.67
CA LEU A 51 2.63 4.71 -6.25
C LEU A 51 2.27 6.14 -5.85
N THR A 52 2.94 6.63 -4.84
CA THR A 52 2.93 8.03 -4.42
C THR A 52 4.32 8.47 -4.00
N GLY A 53 4.54 9.75 -3.79
CA GLY A 53 5.73 10.24 -3.10
C GLY A 53 5.87 9.62 -1.71
N GLY A 54 7.09 9.55 -1.22
CA GLY A 54 7.40 8.91 0.07
C GLY A 54 6.72 9.54 1.28
N GLU A 55 6.38 10.84 1.21
CA GLU A 55 5.69 11.60 2.25
C GLU A 55 4.18 11.34 2.32
N ALA A 56 3.58 10.81 1.25
CA ALA A 56 2.13 10.69 1.15
C ALA A 56 1.54 9.78 2.23
N HIS A 57 0.43 10.23 2.80
CA HIS A 57 -0.35 9.44 3.76
C HIS A 57 -1.08 8.27 3.05
N GLU A 58 -1.28 7.19 3.78
CA GLU A 58 -1.89 5.96 3.27
C GLU A 58 -3.40 6.09 3.10
N LEU A 59 -4.07 6.78 4.03
CA LEU A 59 -5.53 6.91 4.06
C LEU A 59 -6.15 7.45 2.76
N PRO A 60 -5.62 8.51 2.10
CA PRO A 60 -6.17 8.99 0.83
C PRO A 60 -6.09 7.96 -0.32
N GLN A 61 -5.24 6.94 -0.19
CA GLN A 61 -5.12 5.88 -1.18
C GLN A 61 -6.06 4.70 -0.90
N ALA A 62 -6.65 4.62 0.30
CA ALA A 62 -7.46 3.49 0.75
C ALA A 62 -8.67 3.21 -0.15
N THR A 63 -9.48 4.23 -0.46
CA THR A 63 -10.65 4.10 -1.34
C THR A 63 -10.27 3.71 -2.75
N ARG A 64 -9.14 4.25 -3.25
CA ARG A 64 -8.62 3.94 -4.59
C ARG A 64 -8.04 2.52 -4.68
N LEU A 65 -7.49 2.00 -3.58
CA LEU A 65 -7.05 0.60 -3.47
C LEU A 65 -8.22 -0.36 -3.37
N TYR A 66 -9.26 0.01 -2.64
CA TYR A 66 -10.48 -0.78 -2.56
C TYR A 66 -11.16 -0.89 -3.93
N ALA A 67 -11.28 0.23 -4.66
CA ALA A 67 -11.94 0.36 -5.96
C ALA A 67 -13.36 -0.26 -5.97
N SER A 68 -13.68 -1.07 -6.99
CA SER A 68 -14.99 -1.74 -7.16
C SER A 68 -15.00 -3.20 -6.69
N ASP A 69 -13.87 -3.70 -6.20
CA ASP A 69 -13.76 -5.12 -5.85
C ASP A 69 -14.39 -5.36 -4.47
N TYR A 70 -15.47 -6.13 -4.42
CA TYR A 70 -16.09 -6.54 -3.17
C TYR A 70 -15.16 -7.45 -2.37
N CYS A 71 -15.16 -7.26 -1.05
CA CYS A 71 -14.58 -8.19 -0.09
C CYS A 71 -15.39 -8.18 1.21
N GLU A 72 -15.54 -9.33 1.83
CA GLU A 72 -16.25 -9.47 3.09
C GLU A 72 -15.52 -8.73 4.22
N TYR A 73 -14.21 -8.91 4.30
CA TYR A 73 -13.34 -8.27 5.32
C TYR A 73 -12.25 -7.44 4.65
N LEU A 74 -12.05 -6.21 5.12
CA LEU A 74 -10.88 -5.41 4.78
C LEU A 74 -9.98 -5.22 6.00
N LEU A 75 -8.77 -5.76 5.93
CA LEU A 75 -7.75 -5.64 6.97
C LEU A 75 -6.78 -4.52 6.59
N ALA A 76 -6.54 -3.62 7.54
CA ALA A 76 -5.54 -2.56 7.40
C ALA A 76 -5.02 -2.14 8.78
N ASP A 77 -3.90 -1.42 8.81
CA ASP A 77 -3.37 -0.92 10.07
C ASP A 77 -4.14 0.31 10.59
N LYS A 78 -3.77 0.78 11.79
CA LYS A 78 -4.41 1.95 12.42
C LYS A 78 -4.22 3.26 11.64
N ALA A 79 -3.30 3.35 10.68
CA ALA A 79 -3.15 4.54 9.83
C ALA A 79 -4.40 4.75 8.96
N TYR A 80 -5.10 3.67 8.63
CA TYR A 80 -6.35 3.68 7.88
C TYR A 80 -7.60 3.92 8.73
N ASP A 81 -7.47 4.09 10.06
CA ASP A 81 -8.60 4.35 10.94
C ASP A 81 -9.14 5.77 10.76
N SER A 82 -10.19 5.89 9.96
CA SER A 82 -11.01 7.10 9.85
C SER A 82 -12.49 6.74 9.81
N GLY A 83 -13.35 7.65 10.34
CA GLY A 83 -14.80 7.48 10.28
C GLY A 83 -15.31 7.40 8.85
N GLU A 84 -14.79 8.26 7.97
CA GLU A 84 -15.12 8.30 6.55
C GLU A 84 -14.82 6.98 5.85
N PHE A 85 -13.61 6.45 6.02
CA PHE A 85 -13.23 5.19 5.37
C PHE A 85 -14.00 3.98 5.92
N ARG A 86 -14.27 3.95 7.22
CA ARG A 86 -15.13 2.90 7.80
C ARG A 86 -16.56 2.98 7.29
N GLY A 87 -17.12 4.20 7.15
CA GLY A 87 -18.43 4.43 6.53
C GLY A 87 -18.45 3.93 5.09
N PHE A 88 -17.45 4.32 4.30
CA PHE A 88 -17.27 3.86 2.91
C PHE A 88 -17.26 2.32 2.78
N LEU A 89 -16.60 1.61 3.70
CA LEU A 89 -16.58 0.14 3.71
C LEU A 89 -17.94 -0.43 4.11
N LYS A 90 -18.57 0.12 5.15
CA LYS A 90 -19.90 -0.28 5.64
C LYS A 90 -20.97 -0.18 4.55
N ASP A 91 -20.97 0.93 3.80
CA ASP A 91 -21.92 1.18 2.70
C ASP A 91 -21.78 0.15 1.56
N ARG A 92 -20.65 -0.56 1.51
CA ARG A 92 -20.35 -1.63 0.57
C ARG A 92 -20.47 -3.04 1.15
N GLY A 93 -21.01 -3.16 2.36
CA GLY A 93 -21.15 -4.44 3.05
C GLY A 93 -19.83 -5.07 3.49
N THR A 94 -18.73 -4.30 3.52
CA THR A 94 -17.40 -4.77 3.93
C THR A 94 -17.15 -4.49 5.40
N VAL A 95 -16.75 -5.51 6.14
CA VAL A 95 -16.36 -5.40 7.55
C VAL A 95 -14.94 -4.85 7.66
N ALA A 96 -14.78 -3.70 8.33
CA ALA A 96 -13.48 -3.07 8.57
C ALA A 96 -12.74 -3.72 9.75
N VAL A 97 -11.73 -4.52 9.48
CA VAL A 97 -10.84 -5.11 10.50
C VAL A 97 -9.62 -4.21 10.65
N ILE A 98 -9.81 -3.09 11.32
CA ILE A 98 -8.82 -2.00 11.47
C ILE A 98 -8.74 -1.61 12.96
N PRO A 99 -7.56 -1.65 13.59
CA PRO A 99 -7.40 -1.16 14.95
C PRO A 99 -7.69 0.34 15.05
N SER A 100 -8.29 0.77 16.14
CA SER A 100 -8.50 2.20 16.39
C SER A 100 -7.18 2.91 16.70
N LYS A 101 -7.05 4.17 16.25
CA LYS A 101 -5.98 5.06 16.69
C LYS A 101 -6.09 5.32 18.19
N LYS A 102 -4.94 5.48 18.86
CA LYS A 102 -4.91 5.74 20.32
C LYS A 102 -5.70 6.98 20.76
N ASN A 103 -5.72 8.00 19.89
CA ASN A 103 -6.41 9.28 20.15
C ASN A 103 -7.88 9.28 19.68
N ARG A 104 -8.43 8.13 19.26
CA ARG A 104 -9.85 8.04 18.91
C ARG A 104 -10.70 8.08 20.19
N VAL A 105 -11.67 9.00 20.24
CA VAL A 105 -12.54 9.20 21.42
C VAL A 105 -13.33 7.92 21.76
N VAL A 106 -13.96 7.31 20.74
CA VAL A 106 -14.68 6.04 20.89
C VAL A 106 -13.89 4.95 20.19
N GLN A 107 -13.31 4.03 20.97
CA GLN A 107 -12.58 2.89 20.44
C GLN A 107 -13.54 1.90 19.77
N ILE A 108 -13.23 1.52 18.54
CA ILE A 108 -14.03 0.55 17.78
C ILE A 108 -13.35 -0.81 17.87
N PRO A 109 -14.01 -1.82 18.42
CA PRO A 109 -13.46 -3.17 18.48
C PRO A 109 -13.29 -3.75 17.07
N HIS A 110 -12.32 -4.61 16.90
CA HIS A 110 -12.08 -5.36 15.68
C HIS A 110 -11.75 -6.81 16.02
N ASP A 111 -11.97 -7.73 15.11
CA ASP A 111 -11.61 -9.12 15.28
C ASP A 111 -10.07 -9.26 15.27
N LYS A 112 -9.50 -9.59 16.44
CA LYS A 112 -8.06 -9.77 16.62
C LYS A 112 -7.55 -11.05 15.96
N HIS A 113 -8.40 -12.06 15.78
CA HIS A 113 -8.03 -13.30 15.14
C HIS A 113 -7.85 -13.07 13.64
N ILE A 114 -8.88 -12.51 13.00
CA ILE A 114 -8.82 -12.14 11.56
C ILE A 114 -7.71 -11.12 11.32
N TYR A 115 -7.49 -10.17 12.24
CA TYR A 115 -6.46 -9.14 12.09
C TYR A 115 -5.04 -9.71 11.94
N LYS A 116 -4.75 -10.89 12.52
CA LYS A 116 -3.44 -11.55 12.39
C LYS A 116 -3.08 -11.86 10.92
N GLU A 117 -4.09 -12.11 10.10
CA GLU A 117 -3.92 -12.38 8.66
C GLU A 117 -3.34 -11.16 7.90
N ARG A 118 -3.34 -9.96 8.50
CA ARG A 118 -2.67 -8.78 7.93
C ARG A 118 -1.18 -9.04 7.66
N ASN A 119 -0.57 -10.00 8.34
CA ASN A 119 0.79 -10.44 8.06
C ASN A 119 1.02 -10.82 6.59
N PHE A 120 -0.01 -11.25 5.84
CA PHE A 120 0.15 -11.60 4.41
C PHE A 120 0.53 -10.40 3.53
N VAL A 121 0.02 -9.19 3.81
CA VAL A 121 0.45 -8.00 3.06
C VAL A 121 1.88 -7.58 3.42
N GLU A 122 2.31 -7.77 4.67
CA GLU A 122 3.69 -7.56 5.08
C GLU A 122 4.64 -8.56 4.37
N ARG A 123 4.24 -9.84 4.31
CA ARG A 123 4.98 -10.87 3.57
C ARG A 123 5.07 -10.56 2.08
N PHE A 124 4.00 -10.03 1.47
CA PHE A 124 4.06 -9.54 0.10
C PHE A 124 5.13 -8.46 -0.06
N PHE A 125 5.17 -7.43 0.81
CA PHE A 125 6.20 -6.42 0.73
C PHE A 125 7.60 -6.98 0.94
N ASN A 126 7.79 -7.94 1.82
CA ASN A 126 9.08 -8.61 2.00
C ASN A 126 9.50 -9.38 0.74
N ARG A 127 8.59 -10.10 0.10
CA ARG A 127 8.85 -10.83 -1.16
C ARG A 127 9.23 -9.86 -2.29
N ILE A 128 8.47 -8.77 -2.49
CA ILE A 128 8.70 -7.84 -3.59
C ILE A 128 10.00 -7.05 -3.42
N LYS A 129 10.42 -6.77 -2.17
CA LYS A 129 11.70 -6.11 -1.85
C LYS A 129 12.93 -6.99 -2.05
N GLN A 130 12.78 -8.30 -2.27
CA GLN A 130 13.90 -9.16 -2.67
C GLN A 130 14.40 -8.81 -4.08
N PHE A 131 13.56 -8.22 -4.92
CA PHE A 131 13.99 -7.70 -6.21
C PHE A 131 14.75 -6.38 -6.02
N ARG A 132 16.07 -6.39 -6.29
CA ARG A 132 16.97 -5.23 -6.06
C ARG A 132 16.46 -3.94 -6.69
N ARG A 133 15.89 -4.03 -7.91
CA ARG A 133 15.32 -2.89 -8.64
C ARG A 133 14.14 -2.24 -7.89
N ILE A 134 13.43 -3.01 -7.05
CA ILE A 134 12.30 -2.54 -6.24
C ILE A 134 12.77 -2.11 -4.86
N ALA A 135 13.74 -2.82 -4.26
CA ALA A 135 14.27 -2.50 -2.94
C ALA A 135 14.87 -1.08 -2.87
N THR A 136 15.48 -0.61 -3.97
CA THR A 136 15.93 0.77 -4.14
C THR A 136 15.54 1.23 -5.54
N ARG A 137 14.81 2.35 -5.62
CA ARG A 137 14.35 2.89 -6.89
C ARG A 137 15.44 3.73 -7.55
N TYR A 138 15.85 3.33 -8.75
CA TYR A 138 16.71 4.10 -9.66
C TYR A 138 15.93 4.66 -10.85
N ASP A 139 14.75 4.12 -11.15
CA ASP A 139 13.92 4.53 -12.27
C ASP A 139 13.42 5.95 -12.09
N LYS A 140 13.68 6.82 -13.07
CA LYS A 140 13.19 8.20 -13.09
C LYS A 140 11.68 8.25 -13.26
N LEU A 141 11.13 7.45 -14.18
CA LEU A 141 9.71 7.44 -14.49
C LEU A 141 8.94 6.50 -13.56
N ALA A 142 7.81 6.98 -13.03
CA ALA A 142 6.91 6.18 -12.21
C ALA A 142 6.35 4.97 -12.99
N VAL A 143 6.06 5.13 -14.28
CA VAL A 143 5.55 4.06 -15.13
C VAL A 143 6.56 2.93 -15.30
N THR A 144 7.85 3.24 -15.46
CA THR A 144 8.91 2.23 -15.56
C THR A 144 9.09 1.47 -14.26
N PHE A 145 9.05 2.19 -13.12
CA PHE A 145 9.11 1.57 -11.80
C PHE A 145 7.89 0.69 -11.53
N MET A 146 6.68 1.15 -11.90
CA MET A 146 5.45 0.35 -11.82
C MET A 146 5.55 -0.91 -12.69
N GLY A 147 6.12 -0.82 -13.89
CA GLY A 147 6.36 -1.98 -14.77
C GLY A 147 7.23 -3.05 -14.09
N ALA A 148 8.31 -2.64 -13.41
CA ALA A 148 9.15 -3.56 -12.64
C ALA A 148 8.39 -4.24 -11.50
N ILE A 149 7.55 -3.48 -10.78
CA ILE A 149 6.68 -4.00 -9.71
C ILE A 149 5.65 -4.98 -10.28
N SER A 150 5.05 -4.67 -11.43
CA SER A 150 4.07 -5.54 -12.09
C SER A 150 4.68 -6.88 -12.49
N ILE A 151 5.89 -6.87 -13.08
CA ILE A 151 6.61 -8.11 -13.44
C ILE A 151 6.91 -8.94 -12.19
N ALA A 152 7.41 -8.30 -11.11
CA ALA A 152 7.67 -9.00 -9.85
C ALA A 152 6.37 -9.58 -9.25
N SER A 153 5.25 -8.86 -9.35
CA SER A 153 3.93 -9.33 -8.91
C SER A 153 3.46 -10.55 -9.70
N ILE A 154 3.66 -10.56 -11.03
CA ILE A 154 3.36 -11.73 -11.88
C ILE A 154 4.20 -12.93 -11.44
N LEU A 155 5.50 -12.73 -11.19
CA LEU A 155 6.37 -13.81 -10.70
C LEU A 155 5.94 -14.34 -9.33
N ILE A 156 5.39 -13.49 -8.46
CA ILE A 156 4.83 -13.90 -7.18
C ILE A 156 3.57 -14.75 -7.40
N TRP A 157 2.69 -14.37 -8.32
CA TRP A 157 1.50 -15.14 -8.69
C TRP A 157 1.84 -16.52 -9.26
N LEU A 158 2.85 -16.60 -10.13
CA LEU A 158 3.26 -17.86 -10.78
C LEU A 158 3.94 -18.86 -9.83
N LYS A 159 4.45 -18.38 -8.69
CA LYS A 159 5.12 -19.23 -7.68
C LYS A 159 4.18 -19.68 -6.55
N GLY A 160 2.94 -19.18 -6.54
CA GLY A 160 1.87 -19.56 -5.62
C GLY A 160 2.05 -19.03 -4.23
#